data_4b4d7660679588256b92639515ff218a
#
_entry.id   4b4d7660679588256b92639515ff218a
#
_cell.length_a   1.000
_cell.length_b   1.000
_cell.length_c   1.000
_cell.angle_alpha   90.00
_cell.angle_beta   90.00
_cell.angle_gamma   90.00
#
_symmetry.space_group_name_H-M   'P 1'
#
loop_
_entity.id
_entity.type
_entity.pdbx_description
1 polymer ?
#
loop_
_entity_poly.entity_id
_entity_poly.type
_entity_poly.pdbx_seq_one_letter_code
_entity_poly.pdbx_strand_id
1 'polypeptide(L)'
;MKIAIAGFGQEGRANYDYWNSPEHQLTIVDERETIENIPEGVDTILGLGAFSNLTDFDMVVRTAGLSPDKITTNGKIWSLTNEFFEKCPAPIIGVTGTKGKGTTCSLIASILKADNQNVHLVGNIGIPALSELKNIAADDIVVFELSSFQLWDIKKSPETAVVLKVEPDHLDVHKDMNEYVTAKAQIARYMTSEQVVYYHPTYEYSKQVATMYAI
;
A
#
# COMPACT_ATOMS: atom_id res chain seq x y z
N MET A 1 -8.85 -2.84 -20.59
CA MET A 1 -9.69 -2.68 -19.37
C MET A 1 -10.01 -1.21 -19.17
N LYS A 2 -11.19 -0.89 -18.61
CA LYS A 2 -11.52 0.45 -18.13
C LYS A 2 -11.05 0.57 -16.68
N ILE A 3 -10.11 1.49 -16.43
CA ILE A 3 -9.47 1.66 -15.11
C ILE A 3 -9.70 3.10 -14.61
N ALA A 4 -10.23 3.24 -13.40
CA ALA A 4 -10.31 4.51 -12.70
C ALA A 4 -9.06 4.68 -11.80
N ILE A 5 -8.35 5.79 -11.94
CA ILE A 5 -7.27 6.20 -11.04
C ILE A 5 -7.89 7.12 -9.98
N ALA A 6 -8.17 6.58 -8.80
CA ALA A 6 -8.89 7.25 -7.73
C ALA A 6 -7.93 7.97 -6.76
N GLY A 7 -7.97 9.31 -6.80
CA GLY A 7 -7.02 10.21 -6.19
C GLY A 7 -5.85 10.52 -7.11
N PHE A 8 -5.66 11.81 -7.48
CA PHE A 8 -4.63 12.20 -8.44
C PHE A 8 -3.59 13.16 -7.83
N GLY A 9 -3.06 12.77 -6.65
CA GLY A 9 -1.84 13.33 -6.07
C GLY A 9 -0.58 12.70 -6.66
N GLN A 10 0.53 12.73 -5.94
CA GLN A 10 1.81 12.16 -6.39
C GLN A 10 1.70 10.64 -6.67
N GLU A 11 1.06 9.90 -5.76
CA GLU A 11 0.84 8.45 -5.93
C GLU A 11 -0.12 8.15 -7.09
N GLY A 12 -1.19 8.96 -7.25
CA GLY A 12 -2.12 8.80 -8.36
C GLY A 12 -1.48 9.02 -9.73
N ARG A 13 -0.53 9.95 -9.83
CA ARG A 13 0.27 10.14 -11.05
C ARG A 13 1.15 8.92 -11.34
N ALA A 14 1.81 8.37 -10.33
CA ALA A 14 2.59 7.15 -10.47
C ALA A 14 1.72 5.95 -10.87
N ASN A 15 0.50 5.86 -10.34
CA ASN A 15 -0.49 4.86 -10.77
C ASN A 15 -0.87 5.07 -12.24
N TYR A 16 -1.17 6.31 -12.63
CA TYR A 16 -1.49 6.62 -14.02
C TYR A 16 -0.35 6.22 -14.97
N ASP A 17 0.89 6.60 -14.67
CA ASP A 17 2.05 6.28 -15.50
C ASP A 17 2.27 4.76 -15.62
N TYR A 18 2.06 4.02 -14.55
CA TYR A 18 2.18 2.57 -14.52
C TYR A 18 1.12 1.86 -15.38
N TRP A 19 -0.15 2.31 -15.26
CA TRP A 19 -1.27 1.69 -15.97
C TRP A 19 -1.51 2.23 -17.37
N ASN A 20 -0.82 3.31 -17.78
CA ASN A 20 -1.00 3.94 -19.08
C ASN A 20 -0.39 3.08 -20.20
N SER A 21 -1.24 2.28 -20.80
CA SER A 21 -0.90 1.44 -21.94
C SER A 21 -2.03 1.42 -22.98
N PRO A 22 -1.77 1.07 -24.25
CA PRO A 22 -2.81 0.99 -25.28
C PRO A 22 -3.96 0.02 -24.98
N GLU A 23 -3.75 -0.92 -24.05
CA GLU A 23 -4.74 -1.93 -23.66
C GLU A 23 -5.73 -1.43 -22.61
N HIS A 24 -5.46 -0.25 -22.02
CA HIS A 24 -6.24 0.31 -20.94
C HIS A 24 -6.85 1.66 -21.34
N GLN A 25 -8.12 1.86 -20.98
CA GLN A 25 -8.76 3.16 -21.00
C GLN A 25 -8.73 3.71 -19.56
N LEU A 26 -7.94 4.76 -19.34
CA LEU A 26 -7.78 5.36 -18.03
C LEU A 26 -8.72 6.57 -17.86
N THR A 27 -9.29 6.69 -16.67
CA THR A 27 -10.03 7.86 -16.22
C THR A 27 -9.47 8.32 -14.88
N ILE A 28 -9.16 9.60 -14.76
CA ILE A 28 -8.72 10.21 -13.51
C ILE A 28 -9.95 10.60 -12.70
N VAL A 29 -10.00 10.18 -11.43
CA VAL A 29 -11.11 10.43 -10.53
C VAL A 29 -10.60 11.10 -9.26
N ASP A 30 -11.19 12.25 -8.87
CA ASP A 30 -10.77 12.99 -7.67
C ASP A 30 -11.92 13.85 -7.12
N GLU A 31 -11.99 14.03 -5.79
CA GLU A 31 -13.01 14.89 -5.18
C GLU A 31 -12.72 16.39 -5.29
N ARG A 32 -11.54 16.78 -5.73
CA ARG A 32 -11.23 18.17 -6.06
C ARG A 32 -11.94 18.57 -7.35
N GLU A 33 -12.43 19.81 -7.41
CA GLU A 33 -13.10 20.34 -8.60
C GLU A 33 -12.10 20.61 -9.75
N THR A 34 -10.85 20.87 -9.41
CA THR A 34 -9.78 21.14 -10.38
C THR A 34 -8.50 20.42 -9.97
N ILE A 35 -7.79 19.91 -10.97
CA ILE A 35 -6.48 19.25 -10.79
C ILE A 35 -5.52 19.84 -11.83
N GLU A 36 -4.32 20.17 -11.39
CA GLU A 36 -3.25 20.64 -12.27
C GLU A 36 -2.55 19.48 -12.98
N ASN A 37 -2.00 19.75 -14.16
CA ASN A 37 -1.16 18.82 -14.94
C ASN A 37 -1.86 17.47 -15.20
N ILE A 38 -3.11 17.47 -15.61
CA ILE A 38 -3.80 16.31 -16.16
C ILE A 38 -3.19 16.00 -17.54
N PRO A 39 -2.86 14.75 -17.84
CA PRO A 39 -2.39 14.36 -19.18
C PRO A 39 -3.43 14.69 -20.26
N GLU A 40 -2.97 15.13 -21.42
CA GLU A 40 -3.85 15.52 -22.52
C GLU A 40 -4.67 14.32 -23.03
N GLY A 41 -5.96 14.53 -23.27
CA GLY A 41 -6.86 13.53 -23.82
C GLY A 41 -7.36 12.47 -22.84
N VAL A 42 -7.08 12.61 -21.53
CA VAL A 42 -7.55 11.68 -20.50
C VAL A 42 -8.91 12.12 -19.96
N ASP A 43 -9.83 11.17 -19.87
CA ASP A 43 -11.14 11.38 -19.25
C ASP A 43 -10.99 11.67 -17.75
N THR A 44 -11.87 12.53 -17.22
CA THR A 44 -11.87 12.90 -15.81
C THR A 44 -13.26 12.86 -15.18
N ILE A 45 -13.34 12.46 -13.92
CA ILE A 45 -14.50 12.55 -13.04
C ILE A 45 -14.06 13.34 -11.80
N LEU A 46 -14.46 14.58 -11.70
CA LEU A 46 -14.00 15.49 -10.65
C LEU A 46 -15.17 16.04 -9.81
N GLY A 47 -14.84 16.43 -8.58
CA GLY A 47 -15.77 17.05 -7.65
C GLY A 47 -16.28 16.13 -6.56
N LEU A 48 -16.99 16.69 -5.61
CA LEU A 48 -17.49 15.99 -4.42
C LEU A 48 -18.33 14.77 -4.81
N GLY A 49 -17.99 13.61 -4.20
CA GLY A 49 -18.66 12.33 -4.47
C GLY A 49 -18.18 11.60 -5.72
N ALA A 50 -17.10 12.04 -6.37
CA ALA A 50 -16.53 11.39 -7.55
C ALA A 50 -16.27 9.88 -7.37
N PHE A 51 -15.95 9.43 -6.14
CA PHE A 51 -15.68 8.02 -5.85
C PHE A 51 -16.94 7.17 -5.62
N SER A 52 -18.12 7.78 -5.50
CA SER A 52 -19.37 7.09 -5.11
C SER A 52 -20.10 6.39 -6.25
N ASN A 53 -19.64 6.51 -7.49
CA ASN A 53 -20.30 5.89 -8.64
C ASN A 53 -19.29 5.51 -9.73
N LEU A 54 -18.49 4.48 -9.46
CA LEU A 54 -17.47 3.93 -10.39
C LEU A 54 -17.86 2.52 -10.86
N THR A 55 -19.17 2.29 -11.09
CA THR A 55 -19.72 0.96 -11.43
C THR A 55 -19.37 0.47 -12.84
N ASP A 56 -18.99 1.37 -13.74
CA ASP A 56 -18.66 1.09 -15.15
C ASP A 56 -17.18 0.75 -15.39
N PHE A 57 -16.38 0.73 -14.32
CA PHE A 57 -14.96 0.40 -14.38
C PHE A 57 -14.70 -1.07 -14.04
N ASP A 58 -13.79 -1.70 -14.77
CA ASP A 58 -13.31 -3.05 -14.48
C ASP A 58 -12.43 -3.06 -13.21
N MET A 59 -11.70 -1.95 -12.98
CA MET A 59 -10.82 -1.78 -11.83
C MET A 59 -10.76 -0.31 -11.39
N VAL A 60 -10.73 -0.10 -10.08
CA VAL A 60 -10.48 1.20 -9.46
C VAL A 60 -9.16 1.12 -8.69
N VAL A 61 -8.14 1.82 -9.17
CA VAL A 61 -6.83 1.91 -8.51
C VAL A 61 -6.83 3.11 -7.59
N ARG A 62 -6.93 2.86 -6.29
CA ARG A 62 -6.95 3.90 -5.27
C ARG A 62 -5.54 4.31 -4.83
N THR A 63 -5.37 5.56 -4.45
CA THR A 63 -4.21 6.01 -3.67
C THR A 63 -4.34 5.60 -2.20
N ALA A 64 -3.23 5.44 -1.49
CA ALA A 64 -3.22 4.99 -0.10
C ALA A 64 -4.11 5.84 0.82
N GLY A 65 -4.11 7.16 0.66
CA GLY A 65 -4.93 8.07 1.48
C GLY A 65 -6.45 7.97 1.26
N LEU A 66 -6.91 7.32 0.20
CA LEU A 66 -8.33 7.12 -0.08
C LEU A 66 -8.81 5.80 0.54
N SER A 67 -9.69 5.88 1.55
CA SER A 67 -10.28 4.67 2.16
C SER A 67 -11.09 3.88 1.12
N PRO A 68 -10.93 2.54 1.07
CA PRO A 68 -11.73 1.68 0.19
C PRO A 68 -13.25 1.84 0.38
N ASP A 69 -13.70 2.14 1.61
CA ASP A 69 -15.12 2.32 1.95
C ASP A 69 -15.77 3.53 1.27
N LYS A 70 -14.97 4.47 0.76
CA LYS A 70 -15.47 5.62 -0.01
C LYS A 70 -15.74 5.31 -1.48
N ILE A 71 -15.31 4.13 -1.94
CA ILE A 71 -15.39 3.73 -3.34
C ILE A 71 -16.59 2.82 -3.55
N THR A 72 -17.51 3.23 -4.43
CA THR A 72 -18.61 2.37 -4.87
C THR A 72 -18.35 1.92 -6.30
N THR A 73 -18.09 0.63 -6.48
CA THR A 73 -17.81 0.02 -7.77
C THR A 73 -18.27 -1.44 -7.82
N ASN A 74 -18.56 -1.93 -9.04
CA ASN A 74 -18.74 -3.36 -9.31
C ASN A 74 -17.41 -4.03 -9.71
N GLY A 75 -16.39 -3.23 -10.02
CA GLY A 75 -15.08 -3.69 -10.42
C GLY A 75 -14.17 -4.02 -9.23
N LYS A 76 -12.95 -4.39 -9.55
CA LYS A 76 -11.91 -4.68 -8.55
C LYS A 76 -11.38 -3.38 -7.93
N ILE A 77 -11.37 -3.26 -6.60
CA ILE A 77 -10.58 -2.22 -5.92
C ILE A 77 -9.14 -2.73 -5.79
N TRP A 78 -8.20 -1.89 -6.24
CA TRP A 78 -6.78 -2.22 -6.27
C TRP A 78 -5.95 -1.04 -5.76
N SER A 79 -4.67 -1.27 -5.46
CA SER A 79 -3.74 -0.24 -5.02
C SER A 79 -2.34 -0.50 -5.56
N LEU A 80 -1.50 0.53 -5.57
CA LEU A 80 -0.07 0.42 -5.86
C LEU A 80 0.61 -0.65 -4.98
N THR A 81 0.24 -0.71 -3.70
CA THR A 81 0.79 -1.69 -2.76
C THR A 81 0.40 -3.11 -3.17
N ASN A 82 -0.87 -3.34 -3.51
CA ASN A 82 -1.33 -4.65 -3.99
C ASN A 82 -0.60 -5.07 -5.27
N GLU A 83 -0.45 -4.15 -6.23
CA GLU A 83 0.24 -4.43 -7.49
C GLU A 83 1.71 -4.78 -7.26
N PHE A 84 2.38 -4.04 -6.36
CA PHE A 84 3.76 -4.35 -6.01
C PHE A 84 3.89 -5.75 -5.39
N PHE A 85 3.06 -6.08 -4.40
CA PHE A 85 3.11 -7.39 -3.75
C PHE A 85 2.80 -8.55 -4.71
N GLU A 86 1.94 -8.32 -5.70
CA GLU A 86 1.60 -9.32 -6.71
C GLU A 86 2.74 -9.56 -7.69
N LYS A 87 3.46 -8.50 -8.08
CA LYS A 87 4.49 -8.53 -9.12
C LYS A 87 5.91 -8.70 -8.61
N CYS A 88 6.16 -8.41 -7.34
CA CYS A 88 7.50 -8.49 -6.75
C CYS A 88 8.00 -9.94 -6.76
N PRO A 89 9.15 -10.22 -7.43
CA PRO A 89 9.70 -11.57 -7.50
C PRO A 89 10.49 -11.96 -6.24
N ALA A 90 10.90 -10.96 -5.44
CA ALA A 90 11.78 -11.12 -4.28
C ALA A 90 10.99 -11.20 -2.97
N PRO A 91 11.55 -11.82 -1.92
CA PRO A 91 10.96 -11.80 -0.58
C PRO A 91 10.87 -10.38 -0.02
N ILE A 92 9.74 -10.11 0.67
CA ILE A 92 9.43 -8.81 1.24
C ILE A 92 9.50 -8.87 2.76
N ILE A 93 10.24 -7.95 3.37
CA ILE A 93 10.20 -7.63 4.79
C ILE A 93 9.31 -6.39 4.95
N GLY A 94 8.08 -6.57 5.40
CA GLY A 94 7.12 -5.50 5.62
C GLY A 94 7.21 -4.93 7.03
N VAL A 95 7.36 -3.61 7.17
CA VAL A 95 7.46 -2.95 8.48
C VAL A 95 6.30 -1.99 8.67
N THR A 96 5.50 -2.21 9.73
CA THR A 96 4.41 -1.32 10.13
C THR A 96 4.52 -0.89 11.59
N GLY A 97 3.70 0.05 12.01
CA GLY A 97 3.65 0.64 13.34
C GLY A 97 3.24 2.11 13.26
N THR A 98 3.18 2.80 14.40
CA THR A 98 2.86 4.23 14.41
C THR A 98 4.12 5.06 14.13
N LYS A 99 5.20 4.83 14.88
CA LYS A 99 6.47 5.56 14.75
C LYS A 99 7.64 4.60 14.59
N GLY A 100 8.74 5.10 14.03
CA GLY A 100 9.99 4.33 13.89
C GLY A 100 10.08 3.44 12.66
N LYS A 101 9.05 3.36 11.80
CA LYS A 101 9.03 2.54 10.58
C LYS A 101 10.24 2.82 9.70
N GLY A 102 10.43 4.07 9.27
CA GLY A 102 11.52 4.47 8.38
C GLY A 102 12.91 4.17 8.96
N THR A 103 13.11 4.47 10.25
CA THR A 103 14.37 4.16 10.94
C THR A 103 14.64 2.65 10.96
N THR A 104 13.62 1.85 11.27
CA THR A 104 13.73 0.38 11.30
C THR A 104 13.99 -0.19 9.90
N CYS A 105 13.27 0.28 8.88
CA CYS A 105 13.51 -0.12 7.49
C CYS A 105 14.94 0.21 7.04
N SER A 106 15.41 1.42 7.32
CA SER A 106 16.79 1.84 6.98
C SER A 106 17.83 1.01 7.71
N LEU A 107 17.59 0.66 8.99
CA LEU A 107 18.49 -0.18 9.77
C LEU A 107 18.54 -1.61 9.21
N ILE A 108 17.38 -2.23 8.96
CA ILE A 108 17.30 -3.57 8.34
C ILE A 108 18.04 -3.58 7.00
N ALA A 109 17.75 -2.60 6.14
CA ALA A 109 18.40 -2.50 4.83
C ALA A 109 19.92 -2.32 4.96
N SER A 110 20.40 -1.53 5.93
CA SER A 110 21.83 -1.33 6.16
C SER A 110 22.54 -2.61 6.65
N ILE A 111 21.90 -3.37 7.55
CA ILE A 111 22.44 -4.64 8.05
C ILE A 111 22.55 -5.66 6.91
N LEU A 112 21.48 -5.82 6.12
CA LEU A 112 21.49 -6.76 5.01
C LEU A 112 22.49 -6.38 3.91
N LYS A 113 22.65 -5.08 3.61
CA LYS A 113 23.68 -4.60 2.69
C LYS A 113 25.10 -4.86 3.21
N ALA A 114 25.33 -4.74 4.51
CA ALA A 114 26.62 -5.07 5.12
C ALA A 114 26.93 -6.58 5.05
N ASP A 115 25.91 -7.41 4.92
CA ASP A 115 26.02 -8.85 4.65
C ASP A 115 26.03 -9.19 3.14
N ASN A 116 26.33 -8.21 2.29
CA ASN A 116 26.43 -8.33 0.83
C ASN A 116 25.12 -8.76 0.14
N GLN A 117 23.96 -8.51 0.75
CA GLN A 117 22.66 -8.73 0.11
C GLN A 117 22.31 -7.54 -0.80
N ASN A 118 21.67 -7.82 -1.94
CA ASN A 118 21.00 -6.81 -2.75
C ASN A 118 19.68 -6.42 -2.08
N VAL A 119 19.56 -5.15 -1.68
CA VAL A 119 18.39 -4.70 -0.88
C VAL A 119 17.77 -3.46 -1.49
N HIS A 120 16.46 -3.55 -1.73
CA HIS A 120 15.60 -2.46 -2.19
C HIS A 120 14.76 -1.91 -1.03
N LEU A 121 14.91 -0.62 -0.74
CA LEU A 121 14.13 0.08 0.28
C LEU A 121 13.04 0.88 -0.41
N VAL A 122 11.78 0.48 -0.18
CA VAL A 122 10.61 1.03 -0.86
C VAL A 122 9.47 1.35 0.12
N GLY A 123 8.46 2.04 -0.37
CA GLY A 123 7.23 2.32 0.37
C GLY A 123 7.06 3.81 0.65
N ASN A 124 6.72 4.13 1.91
CA ASN A 124 6.47 5.52 2.33
C ASN A 124 7.77 6.35 2.43
N ILE A 125 8.91 5.69 2.37
CA ILE A 125 10.25 6.26 2.25
C ILE A 125 11.00 5.61 1.10
N GLY A 126 12.03 6.28 0.59
CA GLY A 126 12.84 5.75 -0.50
C GLY A 126 12.24 5.99 -1.87
N ILE A 127 12.38 5.01 -2.76
CA ILE A 127 11.91 5.07 -4.14
C ILE A 127 10.45 4.60 -4.21
N PRO A 128 9.60 5.19 -5.08
CA PRO A 128 8.24 4.69 -5.31
C PRO A 128 8.28 3.20 -5.71
N ALA A 129 7.51 2.37 -4.98
CA ALA A 129 7.63 0.92 -5.06
C ALA A 129 7.48 0.38 -6.50
N LEU A 130 6.46 0.81 -7.25
CA LEU A 130 6.25 0.33 -8.62
C LEU A 130 7.39 0.70 -9.57
N SER A 131 8.03 1.86 -9.38
CA SER A 131 9.17 2.28 -10.20
C SER A 131 10.39 1.38 -9.99
N GLU A 132 10.50 0.78 -8.80
CA GLU A 132 11.62 -0.09 -8.44
C GLU A 132 11.44 -1.52 -8.96
N LEU A 133 10.21 -1.99 -9.22
CA LEU A 133 9.94 -3.38 -9.64
C LEU A 133 10.83 -3.90 -10.76
N LYS A 134 11.13 -3.07 -11.75
CA LYS A 134 11.98 -3.45 -12.90
C LYS A 134 13.45 -3.73 -12.54
N ASN A 135 13.88 -3.28 -11.35
CA ASN A 135 15.26 -3.41 -10.87
C ASN A 135 15.42 -4.58 -9.88
N ILE A 136 14.31 -5.23 -9.47
CA ILE A 136 14.28 -6.27 -8.43
C ILE A 136 14.41 -7.65 -9.09
N ALA A 137 15.45 -8.39 -8.70
CA ALA A 137 15.64 -9.79 -9.05
C ALA A 137 15.05 -10.71 -7.97
N ALA A 138 14.84 -11.99 -8.28
CA ALA A 138 14.21 -12.95 -7.36
C ALA A 138 15.08 -13.29 -6.13
N ASP A 139 16.37 -13.09 -6.23
CA ASP A 139 17.37 -13.31 -5.16
C ASP A 139 17.69 -12.04 -4.35
N ASP A 140 17.05 -10.91 -4.68
CA ASP A 140 17.14 -9.68 -3.91
C ASP A 140 16.25 -9.75 -2.64
N ILE A 141 16.35 -8.74 -1.79
CA ILE A 141 15.46 -8.56 -0.63
C ILE A 141 14.80 -7.20 -0.70
N VAL A 142 13.49 -7.17 -0.49
CA VAL A 142 12.74 -5.91 -0.41
C VAL A 142 12.45 -5.58 1.05
N VAL A 143 12.76 -4.36 1.49
CA VAL A 143 12.32 -3.80 2.77
C VAL A 143 11.28 -2.75 2.49
N PHE A 144 10.03 -3.00 2.90
CA PHE A 144 8.88 -2.19 2.58
C PHE A 144 8.31 -1.49 3.83
N GLU A 145 8.35 -0.15 3.85
CA GLU A 145 7.65 0.64 4.86
C GLU A 145 6.15 0.74 4.56
N LEU A 146 5.32 0.15 5.41
CA LEU A 146 3.87 0.04 5.22
C LEU A 146 3.09 0.90 6.22
N SER A 147 2.34 1.88 5.72
CA SER A 147 1.35 2.63 6.49
C SER A 147 0.06 1.83 6.71
N SER A 148 -0.81 2.27 7.65
CA SER A 148 -2.15 1.69 7.81
C SER A 148 -3.01 1.87 6.56
N PHE A 149 -2.83 2.97 5.86
CA PHE A 149 -3.57 3.30 4.63
C PHE A 149 -3.23 2.36 3.45
N GLN A 150 -1.97 1.97 3.33
CA GLN A 150 -1.53 0.98 2.34
C GLN A 150 -2.01 -0.42 2.67
N LEU A 151 -2.17 -0.72 3.97
CA LEU A 151 -2.58 -2.04 4.45
C LEU A 151 -4.09 -2.26 4.43
N TRP A 152 -4.96 -1.25 4.30
CA TRP A 152 -6.42 -1.39 4.43
C TRP A 152 -7.02 -2.57 3.65
N ASP A 153 -6.56 -2.78 2.45
CA ASP A 153 -7.12 -3.78 1.53
C ASP A 153 -6.06 -4.64 0.84
N ILE A 154 -4.89 -4.78 1.49
CA ILE A 154 -3.82 -5.65 0.99
C ILE A 154 -4.33 -7.08 0.79
N LYS A 155 -3.88 -7.74 -0.28
CA LYS A 155 -4.32 -9.09 -0.67
C LYS A 155 -3.23 -10.15 -0.54
N LYS A 156 -2.03 -9.76 -0.14
CA LYS A 156 -0.89 -10.66 0.08
C LYS A 156 -0.07 -10.15 1.25
N SER A 157 0.39 -11.04 2.11
CA SER A 157 1.28 -10.70 3.22
C SER A 157 2.75 -10.78 2.80
N PRO A 158 3.66 -10.03 3.45
CA PRO A 158 5.10 -10.20 3.25
C PRO A 158 5.57 -11.54 3.82
N GLU A 159 6.75 -11.99 3.42
CA GLU A 159 7.42 -13.17 3.98
C GLU A 159 7.82 -12.96 5.44
N THR A 160 8.17 -11.72 5.78
CA THR A 160 8.45 -11.33 7.16
C THR A 160 7.73 -10.03 7.47
N ALA A 161 6.94 -9.99 8.54
CA ALA A 161 6.33 -8.77 9.06
C ALA A 161 7.02 -8.30 10.34
N VAL A 162 7.25 -7.01 10.45
CA VAL A 162 7.74 -6.35 11.67
C VAL A 162 6.70 -5.35 12.13
N VAL A 163 6.14 -5.58 13.32
CA VAL A 163 5.13 -4.71 13.94
C VAL A 163 5.77 -3.93 15.08
N LEU A 164 6.06 -2.68 14.83
CA LEU A 164 6.58 -1.74 15.82
C LEU A 164 5.48 -1.28 16.77
N LYS A 165 5.81 -0.37 17.70
CA LYS A 165 4.83 0.19 18.62
C LYS A 165 3.67 0.83 17.88
N VAL A 166 2.44 0.43 18.23
CA VAL A 166 1.19 1.01 17.73
C VAL A 166 0.55 1.83 18.85
N GLU A 167 0.30 3.09 18.56
CA GLU A 167 -0.32 4.08 19.45
C GLU A 167 -1.39 4.86 18.69
N PRO A 168 -2.32 5.56 19.34
CA PRO A 168 -3.32 6.39 18.66
C PRO A 168 -2.66 7.40 17.69
N ASP A 169 -3.07 7.32 16.41
CA ASP A 169 -2.62 8.21 15.34
C ASP A 169 -3.63 8.14 14.19
N HIS A 170 -3.69 9.17 13.35
CA HIS A 170 -4.58 9.23 12.18
C HIS A 170 -6.07 8.94 12.48
N LEU A 171 -6.57 9.26 13.70
CA LEU A 171 -7.97 9.09 14.06
C LEU A 171 -8.89 10.17 13.47
N ASP A 172 -8.33 11.10 12.74
CA ASP A 172 -9.03 12.03 11.84
C ASP A 172 -9.43 11.36 10.51
N VAL A 173 -8.80 10.24 10.16
CA VAL A 173 -9.05 9.47 8.93
C VAL A 173 -9.65 8.10 9.22
N HIS A 174 -9.06 7.35 10.17
CA HIS A 174 -9.62 6.11 10.69
C HIS A 174 -10.80 6.39 11.62
N LYS A 175 -11.86 5.59 11.57
CA LYS A 175 -13.06 5.76 12.41
C LYS A 175 -12.76 5.72 13.90
N ASP A 176 -11.84 4.82 14.30
CA ASP A 176 -11.42 4.59 15.68
C ASP A 176 -10.11 3.76 15.74
N MET A 177 -9.64 3.49 16.95
CA MET A 177 -8.47 2.63 17.17
C MET A 177 -8.64 1.20 16.68
N ASN A 178 -9.86 0.67 16.71
CA ASN A 178 -10.12 -0.71 16.25
C ASN A 178 -9.91 -0.81 14.75
N GLU A 179 -10.43 0.16 13.97
CA GLU A 179 -10.19 0.21 12.55
C GLU A 179 -8.70 0.39 12.24
N TYR A 180 -8.00 1.31 12.97
CA TYR A 180 -6.57 1.54 12.79
C TYR A 180 -5.72 0.29 13.05
N VAL A 181 -6.03 -0.44 14.14
CA VAL A 181 -5.38 -1.72 14.48
C VAL A 181 -5.71 -2.78 13.43
N THR A 182 -6.98 -2.88 13.02
CA THR A 182 -7.43 -3.84 12.01
C THR A 182 -6.75 -3.58 10.66
N ALA A 183 -6.63 -2.32 10.25
CA ALA A 183 -5.92 -1.95 9.03
C ALA A 183 -4.45 -2.42 9.08
N LYS A 184 -3.75 -2.18 10.20
CA LYS A 184 -2.37 -2.65 10.36
C LYS A 184 -2.26 -4.17 10.43
N ALA A 185 -3.23 -4.84 11.04
CA ALA A 185 -3.24 -6.30 11.17
C ALA A 185 -3.36 -7.02 9.82
N GLN A 186 -3.86 -6.34 8.78
CA GLN A 186 -3.89 -6.91 7.42
C GLN A 186 -2.50 -7.36 6.94
N ILE A 187 -1.40 -6.80 7.49
CA ILE A 187 -0.04 -7.23 7.15
C ILE A 187 0.18 -8.73 7.36
N ALA A 188 -0.50 -9.33 8.34
CA ALA A 188 -0.38 -10.76 8.69
C ALA A 188 -1.56 -11.62 8.19
N ARG A 189 -2.58 -11.03 7.56
CA ARG A 189 -3.84 -11.72 7.25
C ARG A 189 -3.69 -12.93 6.35
N TYR A 190 -2.78 -12.87 5.42
CA TYR A 190 -2.57 -13.92 4.39
C TYR A 190 -1.28 -14.71 4.63
N MET A 191 -0.71 -14.63 5.84
CA MET A 191 0.44 -15.42 6.22
C MET A 191 0.10 -16.90 6.39
N THR A 192 1.05 -17.72 6.04
CA THR A 192 1.06 -19.17 6.30
C THR A 192 2.01 -19.50 7.44
N SER A 193 2.12 -20.78 7.82
CA SER A 193 3.04 -21.23 8.87
C SER A 193 4.54 -21.06 8.53
N GLU A 194 4.86 -20.74 7.28
CA GLU A 194 6.25 -20.52 6.82
C GLU A 194 6.71 -19.06 6.99
N GLN A 195 5.77 -18.15 7.24
CA GLN A 195 6.02 -16.72 7.36
C GLN A 195 6.08 -16.29 8.83
N VAL A 196 6.78 -15.20 9.12
CA VAL A 196 7.07 -14.80 10.50
C VAL A 196 6.63 -13.38 10.78
N VAL A 197 6.01 -13.17 11.96
CA VAL A 197 5.68 -11.85 12.50
C VAL A 197 6.54 -11.56 13.73
N TYR A 198 7.34 -10.50 13.66
CA TYR A 198 8.10 -9.97 14.80
C TYR A 198 7.35 -8.79 15.43
N TYR A 199 7.15 -8.82 16.73
CA TYR A 199 6.52 -7.74 17.48
C TYR A 199 7.01 -7.67 18.93
N HIS A 200 6.79 -6.52 19.59
CA HIS A 200 7.12 -6.38 21.01
C HIS A 200 5.91 -6.75 21.88
N PRO A 201 5.99 -7.80 22.71
CA PRO A 201 4.81 -8.38 23.39
C PRO A 201 4.19 -7.48 24.48
N THR A 202 4.92 -6.47 24.99
CA THR A 202 4.41 -5.57 26.01
C THR A 202 3.53 -4.44 25.47
N TYR A 203 3.52 -4.22 24.14
CA TYR A 203 2.67 -3.21 23.52
C TYR A 203 1.37 -3.85 23.06
N GLU A 204 0.28 -3.58 23.79
CA GLU A 204 -1.01 -4.24 23.59
C GLU A 204 -1.51 -4.16 22.15
N TYR A 205 -1.55 -2.97 21.56
CA TYR A 205 -1.99 -2.81 20.16
C TYR A 205 -1.05 -3.50 19.16
N SER A 206 0.25 -3.52 19.42
CA SER A 206 1.21 -4.22 18.55
C SER A 206 0.99 -5.73 18.60
N LYS A 207 0.71 -6.27 19.80
CA LYS A 207 0.32 -7.67 19.97
C LYS A 207 -0.99 -7.97 19.22
N GLN A 208 -2.02 -7.13 19.38
CA GLN A 208 -3.29 -7.30 18.65
C GLN A 208 -3.07 -7.33 17.13
N VAL A 209 -2.28 -6.38 16.59
CA VAL A 209 -1.92 -6.35 15.16
C VAL A 209 -1.24 -7.64 14.74
N ALA A 210 -0.26 -8.12 15.50
CA ALA A 210 0.54 -9.29 15.14
C ALA A 210 -0.22 -10.62 15.25
N THR A 211 -1.21 -10.71 16.15
CA THR A 211 -1.88 -11.98 16.49
C THR A 211 -3.33 -12.07 16.02
N MET A 212 -3.90 -11.00 15.46
CA MET A 212 -5.31 -10.97 15.03
C MET A 212 -5.65 -12.07 14.01
N TYR A 213 -4.72 -12.40 13.14
CA TYR A 213 -4.87 -13.43 12.10
C TYR A 213 -3.86 -14.58 12.27
N ALA A 214 -3.24 -14.71 13.46
CA ALA A 214 -2.31 -15.81 13.73
C ALA A 214 -3.02 -17.16 13.58
N ILE A 215 -2.38 -18.07 12.87
CA ILE A 215 -2.81 -19.46 12.65
C ILE A 215 -2.30 -20.34 13.82
#